data_76acf9cf25f15edfb336130a0a130b13
#
_entry.id   76acf9cf25f15edfb336130a0a130b13
#
_cell.length_a   1.000
_cell.length_b   1.000
_cell.length_c   1.000
_cell.angle_alpha   90.00
_cell.angle_beta   90.00
_cell.angle_gamma   90.00
#
_symmetry.space_group_name_H-M   'P 1'
#
loop_
_entity.id
_entity.type
_entity.pdbx_description
1 polymer ?
#
loop_
_entity_poly.entity_id
_entity_poly.type
_entity_poly.pdbx_seq_one_letter_code
_entity_poly.pdbx_strand_id
1 'polypeptide(L)'
;MACRKTYRKRTMPAGADVLRSMITQPAVADHVDRLLFGVDSKIQADDLLQNNITEFEWVVRNKIYPNFYGRYLTGENCLTKSEINFLHSKGCKIAAIYRDTEQKQTEEEGHLLAKKVDVLALELGIPDGAAIFLEIDEKETVTRDFMRGFASMLMTEGFTPGFKANTDAKFAFDREFSRGMQSDKDIFKLCLIWAVVPTVKEYNGMTTTHLIHPDNWMPYAPSGLTRKEIAVWQYGRDCHPIEDDAGNVTTFNLNLVRNEQVIIGKMF
;
A
#
# COMPACT_ATOMS: atom_id res chain seq x y z
N MET A 1 -3.84 -19.93 37.04
CA MET A 1 -4.98 -19.02 36.80
C MET A 1 -5.05 -18.77 35.30
N ALA A 2 -6.02 -19.34 34.62
CA ALA A 2 -6.15 -19.26 33.15
C ALA A 2 -7.00 -18.06 32.80
N CYS A 3 -6.43 -17.13 32.05
CA CYS A 3 -7.14 -15.98 31.55
C CYS A 3 -8.01 -16.43 30.36
N ARG A 4 -9.33 -16.46 30.52
CA ARG A 4 -10.30 -16.73 29.47
C ARG A 4 -10.34 -15.50 28.52
N LYS A 5 -9.81 -15.64 27.30
CA LYS A 5 -10.05 -14.69 26.23
C LYS A 5 -11.49 -14.84 25.74
N THR A 6 -12.31 -13.85 25.99
CA THR A 6 -13.66 -13.75 25.41
C THR A 6 -13.54 -13.19 23.99
N TYR A 7 -13.76 -14.04 23.00
CA TYR A 7 -13.95 -13.62 21.62
C TYR A 7 -15.27 -12.82 21.51
N ARG A 8 -15.18 -11.53 21.23
CA ARG A 8 -16.34 -10.73 20.80
C ARG A 8 -16.67 -11.11 19.36
N LYS A 9 -17.80 -11.77 19.14
CA LYS A 9 -18.38 -11.92 17.78
C LYS A 9 -18.67 -10.53 17.21
N ARG A 10 -18.02 -10.16 16.11
CA ARG A 10 -18.41 -9.00 15.30
C ARG A 10 -19.80 -9.30 14.72
N THR A 11 -20.79 -8.46 14.99
CA THR A 11 -22.09 -8.47 14.32
C THR A 11 -21.94 -7.70 13.00
N MET A 12 -22.14 -8.39 11.89
CA MET A 12 -22.23 -7.75 10.56
C MET A 12 -23.42 -6.82 10.51
N PRO A 13 -23.29 -5.57 10.04
CA PRO A 13 -24.44 -4.73 9.75
C PRO A 13 -25.23 -5.32 8.58
N ALA A 14 -26.55 -5.36 8.71
CA ALA A 14 -27.46 -5.89 7.70
C ALA A 14 -27.34 -5.08 6.40
N GLY A 15 -27.11 -5.78 5.27
CA GLY A 15 -26.80 -5.24 3.95
C GLY A 15 -27.93 -4.42 3.24
N ALA A 16 -28.91 -3.90 3.96
CA ALA A 16 -30.01 -3.12 3.38
C ALA A 16 -29.77 -1.60 3.35
N ASP A 17 -28.89 -1.08 4.21
CA ASP A 17 -28.67 0.38 4.30
C ASP A 17 -27.53 0.90 3.43
N VAL A 18 -26.67 0.02 2.94
CA VAL A 18 -25.53 0.40 2.05
C VAL A 18 -26.03 0.79 0.65
N LEU A 19 -27.13 0.20 0.19
CA LEU A 19 -27.69 0.50 -1.14
C LEU A 19 -28.45 1.83 -1.23
N ARG A 20 -28.88 2.38 -0.11
CA ARG A 20 -29.66 3.65 -0.11
C ARG A 20 -28.81 4.92 -0.12
N SER A 21 -27.53 4.83 0.29
CA SER A 21 -26.62 5.98 0.26
C SER A 21 -25.97 6.22 -1.12
N MET A 22 -26.20 5.33 -2.09
CA MET A 22 -25.60 5.44 -3.43
C MET A 22 -26.46 6.20 -4.45
N ILE A 23 -27.65 6.70 -4.09
CA ILE A 23 -28.62 7.19 -5.11
C ILE A 23 -28.81 8.72 -5.10
N THR A 24 -28.09 9.49 -4.31
CA THR A 24 -28.21 10.95 -4.39
C THR A 24 -26.86 11.64 -4.24
N GLN A 25 -26.07 11.64 -5.31
CA GLN A 25 -25.05 12.68 -5.48
C GLN A 25 -25.38 13.51 -6.72
N PRO A 26 -25.27 14.86 -6.63
CA PRO A 26 -25.48 15.73 -7.79
C PRO A 26 -24.39 15.46 -8.85
N ALA A 27 -24.76 15.67 -10.12
CA ALA A 27 -23.89 15.53 -11.26
C ALA A 27 -22.55 16.27 -11.00
N VAL A 28 -21.47 15.50 -10.99
CA VAL A 28 -20.13 15.98 -10.68
C VAL A 28 -19.56 16.61 -11.93
N ALA A 29 -19.09 17.83 -11.80
CA ALA A 29 -18.25 18.51 -12.75
C ALA A 29 -17.03 17.64 -13.15
N ASP A 30 -16.54 17.80 -14.38
CA ASP A 30 -15.41 17.10 -14.98
C ASP A 30 -14.31 16.75 -13.97
N HIS A 31 -14.22 15.46 -13.64
CA HIS A 31 -13.12 14.93 -12.85
C HIS A 31 -11.86 14.92 -13.73
N VAL A 32 -11.08 15.96 -13.59
CA VAL A 32 -9.69 15.93 -14.06
C VAL A 32 -8.98 14.84 -13.28
N ASP A 33 -8.54 13.80 -13.95
CA ASP A 33 -7.67 12.74 -13.40
C ASP A 33 -6.45 13.39 -12.74
N ARG A 34 -6.45 13.53 -11.43
CA ARG A 34 -5.35 14.12 -10.68
C ARG A 34 -4.51 13.02 -10.05
N LEU A 35 -3.22 13.03 -10.32
CA LEU A 35 -2.29 12.16 -9.62
C LEU A 35 -2.01 12.70 -8.21
N LEU A 36 -1.97 11.79 -7.23
CA LEU A 36 -1.54 12.09 -5.87
C LEU A 36 -0.18 11.44 -5.63
N PHE A 37 0.65 12.15 -4.88
CA PHE A 37 1.99 11.69 -4.53
C PHE A 37 2.03 11.02 -3.18
N GLY A 38 2.87 10.00 -3.08
CA GLY A 38 3.22 9.38 -1.84
C GLY A 38 4.68 8.98 -1.79
N VAL A 39 5.12 8.69 -0.60
CA VAL A 39 6.42 8.07 -0.35
C VAL A 39 6.21 6.77 0.42
N ASP A 40 7.12 5.82 0.29
CA ASP A 40 7.27 4.76 1.27
C ASP A 40 8.71 4.72 1.75
N SER A 41 8.88 4.60 3.06
CA SER A 41 10.16 4.65 3.74
C SER A 41 10.28 3.51 4.75
N LYS A 42 11.54 3.08 4.98
CA LYS A 42 11.89 2.09 6.00
C LYS A 42 12.04 2.68 7.39
N ILE A 43 12.18 4.01 7.50
CA ILE A 43 12.23 4.72 8.79
C ILE A 43 10.89 5.38 9.07
N GLN A 44 10.66 5.71 10.33
CA GLN A 44 9.42 6.38 10.73
C GLN A 44 9.43 7.85 10.28
N ALA A 45 8.28 8.34 9.87
CA ALA A 45 8.15 9.72 9.38
C ALA A 45 8.40 10.77 10.48
N ASP A 46 8.22 10.40 11.73
CA ASP A 46 8.49 11.22 12.92
C ASP A 46 9.88 11.00 13.53
N ASP A 47 10.70 10.09 12.98
CA ASP A 47 12.09 9.90 13.42
C ASP A 47 12.96 11.11 13.08
N LEU A 48 13.79 11.50 14.07
CA LEU A 48 14.74 12.59 13.89
C LEU A 48 15.97 12.10 13.11
N LEU A 49 16.28 12.80 12.04
CA LEU A 49 17.50 12.62 11.27
C LEU A 49 18.70 13.34 11.94
N GLN A 50 19.89 13.17 11.36
CA GLN A 50 21.13 13.75 11.92
C GLN A 50 21.10 15.29 12.07
N ASN A 51 20.28 15.97 11.27
CA ASN A 51 20.09 17.43 11.33
C ASN A 51 18.96 17.88 12.26
N ASN A 52 18.45 16.99 13.13
CA ASN A 52 17.37 17.24 14.08
C ASN A 52 16.03 17.67 13.44
N ILE A 53 15.79 17.30 12.20
CA ILE A 53 14.47 17.39 11.58
C ILE A 53 13.88 15.99 11.42
N THR A 54 12.56 15.89 11.37
CA THR A 54 11.91 14.61 11.09
C THR A 54 12.13 14.17 9.66
N GLU A 55 12.03 12.85 9.39
CA GLU A 55 12.09 12.32 8.02
C GLU A 55 11.03 12.99 7.14
N PHE A 56 9.83 13.20 7.67
CA PHE A 56 8.77 13.92 6.98
C PHE A 56 9.20 15.35 6.59
N GLU A 57 9.77 16.10 7.54
CA GLU A 57 10.22 17.47 7.26
C GLU A 57 11.35 17.51 6.24
N TRP A 58 12.24 16.54 6.28
CA TRP A 58 13.30 16.39 5.29
C TRP A 58 12.75 16.14 3.90
N VAL A 59 11.75 15.23 3.76
CA VAL A 59 11.04 14.99 2.49
C VAL A 59 10.40 16.27 1.99
N VAL A 60 9.70 17.03 2.84
CA VAL A 60 9.04 18.28 2.47
C VAL A 60 10.05 19.37 2.06
N ARG A 61 11.18 19.50 2.77
CA ARG A 61 12.25 20.45 2.39
C ARG A 61 12.84 20.15 1.02
N ASN A 62 12.81 18.88 0.59
CA ASN A 62 13.17 18.47 -0.76
C ASN A 62 12.05 18.66 -1.79
N LYS A 63 11.04 19.48 -1.46
CA LYS A 63 9.89 19.83 -2.32
C LYS A 63 9.05 18.62 -2.73
N ILE A 64 9.04 17.59 -1.93
CA ILE A 64 8.16 16.45 -2.05
C ILE A 64 7.06 16.61 -1.01
N TYR A 65 5.81 16.72 -1.48
CA TYR A 65 4.64 16.98 -0.64
C TYR A 65 3.73 15.75 -0.69
N PRO A 66 3.96 14.75 0.18
CA PRO A 66 3.23 13.51 0.12
C PRO A 66 1.77 13.69 0.58
N ASN A 67 0.85 13.10 -0.18
CA ASN A 67 -0.55 12.94 0.21
C ASN A 67 -0.76 11.67 1.04
N PHE A 68 0.17 10.71 0.91
CA PHE A 68 0.16 9.49 1.69
C PHE A 68 1.57 8.96 1.94
N TYR A 69 1.69 8.15 2.99
CA TYR A 69 2.88 7.37 3.32
C TYR A 69 2.57 5.87 3.25
N GLY A 70 3.42 5.12 2.55
CA GLY A 70 3.47 3.67 2.65
C GLY A 70 4.30 3.29 3.87
N ARG A 71 3.69 2.62 4.85
CA ARG A 71 4.38 2.25 6.09
C ARG A 71 4.29 0.77 6.40
N TYR A 72 5.41 0.21 6.83
CA TYR A 72 5.54 -1.20 7.12
C TYR A 72 4.96 -1.53 8.50
N LEU A 73 4.19 -2.61 8.58
CA LEU A 73 3.62 -3.12 9.83
C LEU A 73 4.64 -3.96 10.62
N THR A 74 5.75 -4.35 9.99
CA THR A 74 6.79 -5.22 10.56
C THR A 74 8.18 -4.63 10.30
N GLY A 75 9.15 -5.09 11.08
CA GLY A 75 10.53 -4.64 11.00
C GLY A 75 10.94 -3.72 12.15
N GLU A 76 12.20 -3.32 12.17
CA GLU A 76 12.78 -2.51 13.25
C GLU A 76 12.08 -1.16 13.42
N ASN A 77 11.78 -0.49 12.31
CA ASN A 77 11.11 0.81 12.29
C ASN A 77 9.67 0.66 11.78
N CYS A 78 8.92 -0.31 12.33
CA CYS A 78 7.53 -0.52 11.93
C CYS A 78 6.64 0.64 12.37
N LEU A 79 5.48 0.73 11.71
CA LEU A 79 4.46 1.73 11.99
C LEU A 79 4.02 1.70 13.46
N THR A 80 3.94 2.87 14.09
CA THR A 80 3.48 3.03 15.47
C THR A 80 2.25 3.92 15.53
N LYS A 81 1.51 3.85 16.66
CA LYS A 81 0.38 4.77 16.90
C LYS A 81 0.82 6.24 16.95
N SER A 82 2.05 6.50 17.43
CA SER A 82 2.62 7.85 17.42
C SER A 82 2.77 8.36 16.00
N GLU A 83 3.38 7.56 15.14
CA GLU A 83 3.58 7.91 13.73
C GLU A 83 2.25 8.06 12.97
N ILE A 84 1.26 7.20 13.25
CA ILE A 84 -0.10 7.35 12.68
C ILE A 84 -0.67 8.74 13.01
N ASN A 85 -0.65 9.12 14.29
CA ASN A 85 -1.15 10.42 14.72
C ASN A 85 -0.34 11.58 14.11
N PHE A 86 0.98 11.42 14.02
CA PHE A 86 1.86 12.40 13.40
C PHE A 86 1.50 12.62 11.92
N LEU A 87 1.45 11.56 11.13
CA LEU A 87 1.12 11.64 9.69
C LEU A 87 -0.28 12.21 9.46
N HIS A 88 -1.27 11.80 10.24
CA HIS A 88 -2.62 12.37 10.19
C HIS A 88 -2.62 13.88 10.52
N SER A 89 -1.80 14.31 11.48
CA SER A 89 -1.65 15.75 11.79
C SER A 89 -1.05 16.56 10.66
N LYS A 90 -0.29 15.91 9.76
CA LYS A 90 0.27 16.51 8.54
C LYS A 90 -0.67 16.42 7.34
N GLY A 91 -1.85 15.84 7.51
CA GLY A 91 -2.83 15.62 6.44
C GLY A 91 -2.49 14.47 5.49
N CYS A 92 -1.53 13.62 5.86
CA CYS A 92 -1.17 12.43 5.09
C CYS A 92 -2.03 11.24 5.47
N LYS A 93 -2.45 10.47 4.49
CA LYS A 93 -3.01 9.13 4.65
C LYS A 93 -1.91 8.08 4.75
N ILE A 94 -2.28 6.90 5.20
CA ILE A 94 -1.35 5.78 5.38
C ILE A 94 -1.81 4.59 4.55
N ALA A 95 -0.88 4.05 3.75
CA ALA A 95 -1.03 2.77 3.07
C ALA A 95 -0.22 1.71 3.84
N ALA A 96 -0.90 0.74 4.45
CA ALA A 96 -0.26 -0.30 5.24
C ALA A 96 0.45 -1.31 4.34
N ILE A 97 1.71 -1.63 4.66
CA ILE A 97 2.52 -2.62 3.95
C ILE A 97 2.96 -3.68 4.96
N TYR A 98 2.71 -4.94 4.65
CA TYR A 98 3.27 -6.05 5.39
C TYR A 98 4.40 -6.71 4.58
N ARG A 99 5.49 -7.02 5.25
CA ARG A 99 6.62 -7.74 4.66
C ARG A 99 7.17 -8.74 5.66
N ASP A 100 7.49 -9.93 5.15
CA ASP A 100 8.27 -10.94 5.85
C ASP A 100 9.17 -11.72 4.86
N THR A 101 9.90 -12.68 5.37
CA THR A 101 10.76 -13.58 4.60
C THR A 101 10.25 -15.02 4.61
N GLU A 102 9.01 -15.24 5.06
CA GLU A 102 8.41 -16.57 5.13
C GLU A 102 8.12 -17.12 3.72
N GLN A 103 7.97 -18.43 3.62
CA GLN A 103 7.60 -19.06 2.35
C GLN A 103 6.19 -18.72 1.95
N LYS A 104 5.95 -18.58 0.65
CA LYS A 104 4.68 -18.14 0.06
C LYS A 104 4.19 -19.16 -0.98
N GLN A 105 3.97 -20.41 -0.50
CA GLN A 105 3.72 -21.55 -1.39
C GLN A 105 2.30 -22.10 -1.31
N THR A 106 1.73 -22.21 -0.12
CA THR A 106 0.44 -22.87 0.09
C THR A 106 -0.66 -21.89 0.49
N GLU A 107 -1.89 -22.28 0.23
CA GLU A 107 -3.08 -21.52 0.66
C GLU A 107 -3.15 -21.36 2.19
N GLU A 108 -2.80 -22.41 2.93
CA GLU A 108 -2.79 -22.38 4.39
C GLU A 108 -1.75 -21.39 4.94
N GLU A 109 -0.54 -21.32 4.35
CA GLU A 109 0.43 -20.29 4.70
C GLU A 109 -0.12 -18.88 4.46
N GLY A 110 -0.85 -18.69 3.34
CA GLY A 110 -1.54 -17.43 3.05
C GLY A 110 -2.59 -17.08 4.11
N HIS A 111 -3.41 -18.04 4.52
CA HIS A 111 -4.40 -17.85 5.58
C HIS A 111 -3.74 -17.50 6.92
N LEU A 112 -2.68 -18.21 7.29
CA LEU A 112 -1.96 -17.95 8.55
C LEU A 112 -1.32 -16.57 8.55
N LEU A 113 -0.75 -16.15 7.40
CA LEU A 113 -0.18 -14.83 7.27
C LEU A 113 -1.22 -13.72 7.40
N ALA A 114 -2.37 -13.86 6.74
CA ALA A 114 -3.45 -12.89 6.83
C ALA A 114 -3.95 -12.70 8.28
N LYS A 115 -4.03 -13.78 9.06
CA LYS A 115 -4.38 -13.72 10.49
C LYS A 115 -3.33 -12.98 11.33
N LYS A 116 -2.03 -13.16 11.03
CA LYS A 116 -0.97 -12.37 11.68
C LYS A 116 -1.12 -10.89 11.37
N VAL A 117 -1.41 -10.57 10.12
CA VAL A 117 -1.62 -9.19 9.65
C VAL A 117 -2.84 -8.57 10.33
N ASP A 118 -3.95 -9.29 10.46
CA ASP A 118 -5.14 -8.84 11.18
C ASP A 118 -4.81 -8.43 12.63
N VAL A 119 -4.08 -9.25 13.35
CA VAL A 119 -3.68 -8.94 14.74
C VAL A 119 -2.90 -7.64 14.81
N LEU A 120 -1.91 -7.44 13.94
CA LEU A 120 -1.12 -6.21 13.90
C LEU A 120 -1.97 -4.98 13.53
N ALA A 121 -2.87 -5.15 12.56
CA ALA A 121 -3.76 -4.08 12.12
C ALA A 121 -4.71 -3.65 13.26
N LEU A 122 -5.26 -4.60 14.00
CA LEU A 122 -6.11 -4.33 15.16
C LEU A 122 -5.34 -3.64 16.29
N GLU A 123 -4.11 -4.06 16.57
CA GLU A 123 -3.25 -3.43 17.58
C GLU A 123 -2.92 -1.98 17.23
N LEU A 124 -2.72 -1.68 15.95
CA LEU A 124 -2.46 -0.31 15.46
C LEU A 124 -3.73 0.53 15.36
N GLY A 125 -4.91 -0.09 15.38
CA GLY A 125 -6.19 0.60 15.19
C GLY A 125 -6.49 0.92 13.73
N ILE A 126 -5.93 0.14 12.79
CA ILE A 126 -6.24 0.28 11.37
C ILE A 126 -7.72 -0.02 11.14
N PRO A 127 -8.49 0.86 10.49
CA PRO A 127 -9.93 0.70 10.37
C PRO A 127 -10.32 -0.42 9.40
N ASP A 128 -11.50 -1.00 9.62
CA ASP A 128 -12.11 -1.97 8.70
C ASP A 128 -12.23 -1.35 7.29
N GLY A 129 -12.00 -2.18 6.29
CA GLY A 129 -12.01 -1.79 4.88
C GLY A 129 -10.71 -1.16 4.38
N ALA A 130 -9.76 -0.82 5.27
CA ALA A 130 -8.47 -0.33 4.84
C ALA A 130 -7.71 -1.35 3.98
N ALA A 131 -6.90 -0.85 3.04
CA ALA A 131 -6.04 -1.70 2.23
C ALA A 131 -4.76 -2.07 2.99
N ILE A 132 -4.41 -3.36 2.94
CA ILE A 132 -3.14 -3.86 3.45
C ILE A 132 -2.42 -4.56 2.30
N PHE A 133 -1.24 -4.08 1.98
CA PHE A 133 -0.43 -4.59 0.88
C PHE A 133 0.62 -5.58 1.39
N LEU A 134 0.60 -6.81 0.88
CA LEU A 134 1.70 -7.73 1.05
C LEU A 134 2.81 -7.39 0.05
N GLU A 135 3.99 -7.06 0.54
CA GLU A 135 5.16 -6.86 -0.31
C GLU A 135 5.77 -8.22 -0.68
N ILE A 136 5.98 -8.43 -1.98
CA ILE A 136 6.61 -9.60 -2.57
C ILE A 136 7.87 -9.13 -3.30
N ASP A 137 9.04 -9.52 -2.80
CA ASP A 137 10.33 -9.16 -3.41
C ASP A 137 10.52 -9.86 -4.77
N GLU A 138 11.25 -9.24 -5.67
CA GLU A 138 11.54 -9.79 -7.00
C GLU A 138 12.23 -11.16 -6.97
N LYS A 139 12.96 -11.46 -5.89
CA LYS A 139 13.68 -12.72 -5.69
C LYS A 139 12.86 -13.79 -4.98
N GLU A 140 11.72 -13.41 -4.41
CA GLU A 140 10.84 -14.34 -3.72
C GLU A 140 10.03 -15.16 -4.72
N THR A 141 9.80 -16.42 -4.35
CA THR A 141 8.82 -17.25 -5.02
C THR A 141 7.49 -17.12 -4.32
N VAL A 142 6.45 -16.89 -5.09
CA VAL A 142 5.07 -16.82 -4.60
C VAL A 142 4.22 -17.69 -5.50
N THR A 143 3.21 -18.34 -4.94
CA THR A 143 2.25 -19.14 -5.72
C THR A 143 0.88 -18.46 -5.75
N ARG A 144 0.11 -18.80 -6.77
CA ARG A 144 -1.31 -18.43 -6.86
C ARG A 144 -2.09 -18.85 -5.62
N ASP A 145 -1.87 -20.08 -5.13
CA ASP A 145 -2.63 -20.65 -4.01
C ASP A 145 -2.35 -19.88 -2.71
N PHE A 146 -1.09 -19.52 -2.46
CA PHE A 146 -0.75 -18.65 -1.34
C PHE A 146 -1.45 -17.28 -1.45
N MET A 147 -1.37 -16.62 -2.63
CA MET A 147 -2.01 -15.31 -2.84
C MET A 147 -3.53 -15.39 -2.64
N ARG A 148 -4.17 -16.47 -3.10
CA ARG A 148 -5.59 -16.73 -2.88
C ARG A 148 -5.91 -16.85 -1.40
N GLY A 149 -5.14 -17.66 -0.67
CA GLY A 149 -5.31 -17.86 0.77
C GLY A 149 -5.16 -16.54 1.53
N PHE A 150 -4.10 -15.78 1.26
CA PHE A 150 -3.89 -14.47 1.88
C PHE A 150 -5.05 -13.52 1.61
N ALA A 151 -5.44 -13.37 0.34
CA ALA A 151 -6.48 -12.41 -0.06
C ALA A 151 -7.85 -12.79 0.53
N SER A 152 -8.26 -14.06 0.42
CA SER A 152 -9.56 -14.51 0.91
C SER A 152 -9.69 -14.38 2.42
N MET A 153 -8.63 -14.73 3.17
CA MET A 153 -8.64 -14.59 4.62
C MET A 153 -8.62 -13.14 5.06
N LEU A 154 -7.80 -12.29 4.43
CA LEU A 154 -7.72 -10.87 4.77
C LEU A 154 -9.06 -10.16 4.53
N MET A 155 -9.79 -10.52 3.45
CA MET A 155 -11.16 -10.05 3.22
C MET A 155 -12.13 -10.53 4.32
N THR A 156 -11.97 -11.76 4.78
CA THR A 156 -12.78 -12.31 5.87
C THR A 156 -12.57 -11.55 7.18
N GLU A 157 -11.34 -11.12 7.43
CA GLU A 157 -11.00 -10.28 8.60
C GLU A 157 -11.42 -8.81 8.42
N GLY A 158 -11.98 -8.43 7.27
CA GLY A 158 -12.58 -7.12 7.03
C GLY A 158 -11.68 -6.09 6.37
N PHE A 159 -10.51 -6.49 5.84
CA PHE A 159 -9.58 -5.60 5.13
C PHE A 159 -9.67 -5.78 3.61
N THR A 160 -9.12 -4.82 2.89
CA THR A 160 -8.96 -4.92 1.44
C THR A 160 -7.57 -5.48 1.14
N PRO A 161 -7.44 -6.67 0.50
CA PRO A 161 -6.14 -7.23 0.17
C PRO A 161 -5.45 -6.46 -0.94
N GLY A 162 -4.14 -6.31 -0.83
CA GLY A 162 -3.30 -5.76 -1.88
C GLY A 162 -1.97 -6.49 -1.99
N PHE A 163 -1.32 -6.36 -3.14
CA PHE A 163 0.02 -6.87 -3.38
C PHE A 163 0.92 -5.73 -3.89
N LYS A 164 2.06 -5.55 -3.22
CA LYS A 164 3.14 -4.65 -3.64
C LYS A 164 4.25 -5.51 -4.24
N ALA A 165 4.41 -5.47 -5.56
CA ALA A 165 5.35 -6.34 -6.26
C ALA A 165 5.85 -5.72 -7.57
N ASN A 166 6.96 -6.23 -8.10
CA ASN A 166 7.34 -5.94 -9.47
C ASN A 166 6.39 -6.68 -10.42
N THR A 167 5.68 -5.91 -11.22
CA THR A 167 4.62 -6.37 -12.13
C THR A 167 5.09 -6.60 -13.57
N ASP A 168 6.42 -6.56 -13.82
CA ASP A 168 6.98 -6.92 -15.12
C ASP A 168 6.79 -8.44 -15.37
N ALA A 169 6.37 -8.81 -16.56
CA ALA A 169 6.04 -10.17 -16.96
C ALA A 169 7.16 -11.22 -16.79
N LYS A 170 8.40 -10.77 -16.61
CA LYS A 170 9.55 -11.67 -16.33
C LYS A 170 9.58 -12.21 -14.89
N PHE A 171 8.83 -11.61 -13.95
CA PHE A 171 8.84 -12.00 -12.55
C PHE A 171 7.75 -13.01 -12.20
N ALA A 172 8.00 -13.75 -11.12
CA ALA A 172 7.09 -14.80 -10.67
C ALA A 172 5.70 -14.25 -10.30
N PHE A 173 5.65 -13.04 -9.74
CA PHE A 173 4.39 -12.41 -9.34
C PHE A 173 3.41 -12.29 -10.52
N ASP A 174 3.83 -11.73 -11.67
CA ASP A 174 2.94 -11.57 -12.83
C ASP A 174 2.35 -12.90 -13.28
N ARG A 175 3.21 -13.92 -13.40
CA ARG A 175 2.77 -15.25 -13.84
C ARG A 175 1.73 -15.87 -12.91
N GLU A 176 2.00 -15.82 -11.60
CA GLU A 176 1.12 -16.46 -10.62
C GLU A 176 -0.17 -15.65 -10.39
N PHE A 177 -0.10 -14.31 -10.41
CA PHE A 177 -1.28 -13.45 -10.37
C PHE A 177 -2.16 -13.66 -11.60
N SER A 178 -1.57 -13.76 -12.79
CA SER A 178 -2.28 -14.05 -14.03
C SER A 178 -3.02 -15.40 -13.97
N ARG A 179 -2.40 -16.44 -13.39
CA ARG A 179 -3.06 -17.73 -13.15
C ARG A 179 -4.25 -17.57 -12.21
N GLY A 180 -4.11 -16.78 -11.16
CA GLY A 180 -5.20 -16.46 -10.24
C GLY A 180 -6.35 -15.74 -10.93
N MET A 181 -6.06 -14.78 -11.79
CA MET A 181 -7.08 -14.09 -12.59
C MET A 181 -7.85 -15.01 -13.54
N GLN A 182 -7.27 -16.15 -13.92
CA GLN A 182 -7.93 -17.16 -14.78
C GLN A 182 -8.77 -18.15 -13.97
N SER A 183 -8.28 -18.59 -12.81
CA SER A 183 -8.92 -19.66 -12.01
C SER A 183 -9.83 -19.15 -10.88
N ASP A 184 -9.48 -18.01 -10.27
CA ASP A 184 -10.13 -17.47 -9.07
C ASP A 184 -10.41 -15.97 -9.22
N LYS A 185 -10.95 -15.60 -10.36
CA LYS A 185 -11.14 -14.21 -10.79
C LYS A 185 -11.88 -13.36 -9.76
N ASP A 186 -12.87 -13.93 -9.08
CA ASP A 186 -13.69 -13.22 -8.11
C ASP A 186 -12.88 -12.74 -6.89
N ILE A 187 -11.81 -13.46 -6.54
CA ILE A 187 -10.88 -13.06 -5.46
C ILE A 187 -9.84 -12.09 -6.01
N PHE A 188 -9.16 -12.46 -7.11
CA PHE A 188 -8.02 -11.69 -7.60
C PHE A 188 -8.40 -10.31 -8.14
N LYS A 189 -9.63 -10.15 -8.68
CA LYS A 189 -10.15 -8.84 -9.10
C LYS A 189 -10.39 -7.85 -7.94
N LEU A 190 -10.54 -8.35 -6.73
CA LEU A 190 -10.72 -7.52 -5.54
C LEU A 190 -9.38 -7.09 -4.93
N CYS A 191 -8.28 -7.69 -5.37
CA CYS A 191 -6.95 -7.35 -4.88
C CYS A 191 -6.45 -6.06 -5.52
N LEU A 192 -5.96 -5.16 -4.70
CA LEU A 192 -5.29 -3.94 -5.15
C LEU A 192 -3.84 -4.21 -5.53
N ILE A 193 -3.36 -3.60 -6.60
CA ILE A 193 -1.98 -3.76 -7.05
C ILE A 193 -1.19 -2.48 -6.84
N TRP A 194 -0.08 -2.62 -6.10
CA TRP A 194 0.97 -1.63 -6.00
C TRP A 194 2.13 -2.07 -6.88
N ALA A 195 2.17 -1.52 -8.08
CA ALA A 195 3.16 -1.89 -9.08
C ALA A 195 4.53 -1.26 -8.77
N VAL A 196 5.53 -2.08 -8.50
CA VAL A 196 6.91 -1.65 -8.28
C VAL A 196 7.65 -1.70 -9.61
N VAL A 197 7.55 -0.62 -10.37
CA VAL A 197 8.18 -0.50 -11.70
C VAL A 197 8.94 0.84 -11.75
N PRO A 198 10.11 0.90 -11.07
CA PRO A 198 10.86 2.13 -10.96
C PRO A 198 11.43 2.55 -12.32
N THR A 199 11.02 3.72 -12.78
CA THR A 199 11.62 4.41 -13.92
C THR A 199 12.80 5.27 -13.48
N VAL A 200 12.86 5.53 -12.19
CA VAL A 200 13.86 6.34 -11.52
C VAL A 200 14.51 5.49 -10.42
N LYS A 201 15.83 5.40 -10.43
CA LYS A 201 16.62 4.64 -9.43
C LYS A 201 17.62 5.55 -8.76
N GLU A 202 17.90 5.26 -7.50
CA GLU A 202 18.84 5.97 -6.64
C GLU A 202 18.44 7.44 -6.49
N TYR A 203 19.25 8.37 -6.96
CA TYR A 203 18.91 9.77 -6.90
C TYR A 203 18.41 10.29 -8.25
N ASN A 204 17.57 11.29 -8.23
CA ASN A 204 17.02 11.80 -9.48
C ASN A 204 16.61 13.28 -9.50
N GLY A 205 16.74 14.03 -8.43
CA GLY A 205 16.30 15.42 -8.39
C GLY A 205 14.86 15.67 -8.84
N MET A 206 14.07 14.59 -9.05
CA MET A 206 12.69 14.74 -9.48
C MET A 206 11.84 15.16 -8.32
N THR A 207 11.25 16.32 -8.45
CA THR A 207 10.21 16.79 -7.55
C THR A 207 8.85 16.26 -8.02
N THR A 208 7.88 16.28 -7.14
CA THR A 208 6.48 15.94 -7.44
C THR A 208 5.94 16.65 -8.68
N THR A 209 6.46 17.84 -9.00
CA THR A 209 5.98 18.66 -10.11
C THR A 209 6.22 18.06 -11.50
N HIS A 210 7.17 17.16 -11.67
CA HIS A 210 7.50 16.59 -12.97
C HIS A 210 6.57 15.45 -13.42
N LEU A 211 5.78 14.87 -12.48
CA LEU A 211 4.97 13.69 -12.75
C LEU A 211 3.48 13.84 -12.39
N ILE A 212 3.01 15.06 -12.14
CA ILE A 212 1.61 15.36 -11.78
C ILE A 212 0.65 15.27 -12.98
N HIS A 213 1.07 14.87 -14.14
CA HIS A 213 0.20 14.80 -15.29
C HIS A 213 -0.35 13.38 -15.49
N PRO A 214 -1.66 13.19 -15.74
CA PRO A 214 -2.26 11.87 -15.96
C PRO A 214 -1.58 11.05 -17.07
N ASP A 215 -1.04 11.70 -18.08
CA ASP A 215 -0.31 11.06 -19.17
C ASP A 215 1.00 10.39 -18.71
N ASN A 216 1.50 10.74 -17.52
CA ASN A 216 2.68 10.13 -16.91
C ASN A 216 2.36 8.83 -16.15
N TRP A 217 1.10 8.39 -16.14
CA TRP A 217 0.71 7.13 -15.51
C TRP A 217 1.09 5.93 -16.37
N MET A 218 2.25 5.34 -16.09
CA MET A 218 2.85 4.29 -16.91
C MET A 218 3.28 3.03 -16.14
N PRO A 219 2.56 2.54 -15.12
CA PRO A 219 2.91 1.28 -14.47
C PRO A 219 2.75 0.13 -15.46
N TYR A 220 3.51 -0.95 -15.27
CA TYR A 220 3.16 -2.22 -15.86
C TYR A 220 2.00 -2.83 -15.08
N ALA A 221 1.02 -3.36 -15.80
CA ALA A 221 -0.08 -4.09 -15.20
C ALA A 221 0.17 -5.59 -15.35
N PRO A 222 -0.07 -6.39 -14.31
CA PRO A 222 -0.03 -7.84 -14.45
C PRO A 222 -1.00 -8.30 -15.54
N SER A 223 -0.68 -9.42 -16.17
CA SER A 223 -1.54 -10.03 -17.19
C SER A 223 -2.94 -10.26 -16.65
N GLY A 224 -3.95 -9.77 -17.36
CA GLY A 224 -5.35 -9.80 -16.94
C GLY A 224 -5.87 -8.50 -16.32
N LEU A 225 -5.00 -7.52 -16.07
CA LEU A 225 -5.36 -6.17 -15.67
C LEU A 225 -4.89 -5.13 -16.70
N THR A 226 -5.49 -3.97 -16.65
CA THR A 226 -5.06 -2.77 -17.41
C THR A 226 -4.30 -1.81 -16.50
N ARG A 227 -3.54 -0.89 -17.08
CA ARG A 227 -2.86 0.17 -16.31
C ARG A 227 -3.81 0.99 -15.44
N LYS A 228 -5.08 1.12 -15.84
CA LYS A 228 -6.09 1.85 -15.08
C LYS A 228 -6.51 1.15 -13.79
N GLU A 229 -6.30 -0.18 -13.73
CA GLU A 229 -6.63 -1.01 -12.57
C GLU A 229 -5.47 -1.09 -11.55
N ILE A 230 -4.31 -0.51 -11.85
CA ILE A 230 -3.22 -0.38 -10.88
C ILE A 230 -3.58 0.69 -9.85
N ALA A 231 -3.54 0.31 -8.58
CA ALA A 231 -3.90 1.20 -7.48
C ALA A 231 -2.79 2.19 -7.14
N VAL A 232 -1.56 1.71 -7.03
CA VAL A 232 -0.37 2.50 -6.70
C VAL A 232 0.76 2.14 -7.64
N TRP A 233 1.53 3.13 -8.07
CA TRP A 233 2.73 2.93 -8.85
C TRP A 233 3.95 3.48 -8.12
N GLN A 234 4.86 2.60 -7.71
CA GLN A 234 6.19 2.99 -7.25
C GLN A 234 7.07 3.24 -8.47
N TYR A 235 7.27 4.52 -8.81
CA TYR A 235 8.06 4.93 -9.95
C TYR A 235 9.50 5.30 -9.59
N GLY A 236 9.79 5.56 -8.33
CA GLY A 236 11.13 5.81 -7.80
C GLY A 236 11.52 4.80 -6.74
N ARG A 237 12.76 4.32 -6.77
CA ARG A 237 13.32 3.38 -5.80
C ARG A 237 14.63 3.94 -5.24
N ASP A 238 14.79 3.85 -3.92
CA ASP A 238 15.99 4.28 -3.19
C ASP A 238 16.41 5.72 -3.55
N CYS A 239 15.41 6.60 -3.61
CA CYS A 239 15.61 8.00 -3.96
C CYS A 239 16.14 8.79 -2.76
N HIS A 240 17.03 9.71 -3.04
CA HIS A 240 17.54 10.67 -2.06
C HIS A 240 17.82 12.01 -2.77
N PRO A 241 17.88 13.14 -2.05
CA PRO A 241 18.20 14.44 -2.66
C PRO A 241 19.62 14.47 -3.22
N ILE A 242 19.88 15.30 -4.25
CA ILE A 242 21.24 15.50 -4.78
C ILE A 242 22.14 16.12 -3.73
N GLU A 243 21.62 17.08 -3.02
CA GLU A 243 22.36 17.88 -2.07
C GLU A 243 21.70 17.68 -0.69
N ASP A 244 22.28 16.82 0.12
CA ASP A 244 22.01 16.75 1.53
C ASP A 244 23.26 17.14 2.29
N ASP A 245 23.45 18.44 2.48
CA ASP A 245 24.57 19.01 3.25
C ASP A 245 24.56 18.56 4.73
N ALA A 246 23.46 17.93 5.17
CA ALA A 246 23.29 17.50 6.55
C ALA A 246 23.84 16.08 6.83
N GLY A 247 24.35 15.38 5.80
CA GLY A 247 24.92 14.04 5.94
C GLY A 247 23.90 12.93 6.21
N ASN A 248 22.62 13.16 5.91
CA ASN A 248 21.60 12.12 6.03
C ASN A 248 21.80 11.06 4.95
N VAL A 249 21.76 9.80 5.35
CA VAL A 249 21.96 8.63 4.45
C VAL A 249 20.68 7.85 4.24
N THR A 250 19.52 8.44 4.53
CA THR A 250 18.23 7.78 4.33
C THR A 250 17.75 7.91 2.90
N THR A 251 16.96 6.93 2.48
CA THR A 251 16.31 6.91 1.18
C THR A 251 14.82 6.64 1.34
N PHE A 252 14.05 7.06 0.36
CA PHE A 252 12.62 6.76 0.27
C PHE A 252 12.26 6.35 -1.16
N ASN A 253 11.13 5.70 -1.31
CA ASN A 253 10.57 5.40 -2.61
C ASN A 253 9.50 6.42 -2.98
N LEU A 254 9.39 6.72 -4.27
CA LEU A 254 8.41 7.65 -4.80
C LEU A 254 7.23 6.90 -5.43
N ASN A 255 6.03 7.32 -5.07
CA ASN A 255 4.80 6.66 -5.46
C ASN A 255 3.79 7.63 -6.04
N LEU A 256 2.97 7.13 -6.96
CA LEU A 256 1.83 7.82 -7.53
C LEU A 256 0.56 7.00 -7.31
N VAL A 257 -0.54 7.71 -7.08
CA VAL A 257 -1.90 7.17 -7.07
C VAL A 257 -2.74 8.04 -7.97
N ARG A 258 -3.56 7.42 -8.79
CA ARG A 258 -4.63 8.17 -9.48
C ARG A 258 -5.71 8.54 -8.47
N ASN A 259 -6.23 9.75 -8.59
CA ASN A 259 -7.29 10.27 -7.73
C ASN A 259 -8.63 9.59 -8.04
N GLU A 260 -8.60 8.28 -8.19
CA GLU A 260 -9.83 7.50 -8.23
C GLU A 260 -10.19 7.15 -6.78
N GLN A 261 -11.40 7.42 -6.42
CA GLN A 261 -11.93 7.35 -5.04
C GLN A 261 -11.69 6.01 -4.34
N VAL A 262 -11.42 4.95 -5.11
CA VAL A 262 -11.30 3.59 -4.59
C VAL A 262 -10.11 3.42 -3.66
N ILE A 263 -8.88 3.77 -4.11
CA ILE A 263 -7.67 3.53 -3.30
C ILE A 263 -7.52 4.56 -2.18
N ILE A 264 -7.85 5.83 -2.45
CA ILE A 264 -7.77 6.89 -1.43
C ILE A 264 -8.75 6.63 -0.27
N GLY A 265 -9.92 6.09 -0.55
CA GLY A 265 -10.87 5.65 0.47
C GLY A 265 -10.45 4.38 1.22
N LYS A 266 -9.42 3.69 0.75
CA LYS A 266 -8.85 2.48 1.37
C LYS A 266 -7.55 2.75 2.15
N MET A 267 -6.97 3.92 2.02
CA MET A 267 -5.91 4.42 2.90
C MET A 267 -6.55 5.05 4.14
N PHE A 268 -5.97 4.84 5.28
CA PHE A 268 -6.48 5.38 6.56
C PHE A 268 -5.69 6.59 7.04
#